data_2779c5d324343407dcd57aae783ab025
#
_entry.id   2779c5d324343407dcd57aae783ab025
#
_cell.length_a   1.000
_cell.length_b   1.000
_cell.length_c   1.000
_cell.angle_alpha   90.00
_cell.angle_beta   90.00
_cell.angle_gamma   90.00
#
_symmetry.space_group_name_H-M   'P 1'
#
loop_
_entity.id
_entity.type
_entity.pdbx_description
1 polymer ?
#
loop_
_entity_poly.entity_id
_entity_poly.type
_entity_poly.pdbx_seq_one_letter_code
_entity_poly.pdbx_strand_id
1 'polypeptide(L)'
;MAVRGIRGATTTEEDSEAAIVDSTIELLAELARENALSPGDIAAAWFTTTPDLTAEFPAAAARRFGWGDVPLLCGHEMAVPASNPRSLPRCIRVLLLVNTDRPSSAMRDRKSVV
;
A
#
# COMPACT_ATOMS: atom_id res chain seq x y z
N MET A 1 -20.22 -5.36 12.69
CA MET A 1 -19.12 -5.13 11.74
C MET A 1 -18.16 -4.13 12.36
N ALA A 2 -16.87 -4.35 12.20
CA ALA A 2 -15.84 -3.46 12.73
C ALA A 2 -14.92 -3.00 11.61
N VAL A 3 -14.13 -1.96 11.88
CA VAL A 3 -13.08 -1.51 10.99
C VAL A 3 -11.76 -2.13 11.41
N ARG A 4 -11.04 -2.72 10.48
CA ARG A 4 -9.73 -3.31 10.75
C ARG A 4 -8.70 -2.68 9.86
N GLY A 5 -7.47 -2.54 10.37
CA GLY A 5 -6.34 -2.03 9.62
C GLY A 5 -5.49 -3.16 9.07
N ILE A 6 -5.05 -3.01 7.82
CA ILE A 6 -4.13 -3.94 7.18
C ILE A 6 -3.00 -3.10 6.58
N ARG A 7 -1.76 -3.48 6.86
CA ARG A 7 -0.59 -2.76 6.37
C ARG A 7 0.14 -3.56 5.31
N GLY A 8 0.70 -2.87 4.35
CA GLY A 8 1.56 -3.49 3.36
C GLY A 8 2.70 -2.58 2.95
N ALA A 9 3.78 -3.16 2.49
CA ALA A 9 4.92 -2.42 1.99
C ALA A 9 5.63 -3.21 0.90
N THR A 10 6.20 -2.48 -0.04
CA THR A 10 7.05 -3.04 -1.09
C THR A 10 8.08 -2.00 -1.51
N THR A 11 9.08 -2.44 -2.26
CA THR A 11 10.07 -1.53 -2.84
C THR A 11 10.05 -1.66 -4.36
N THR A 12 10.54 -0.62 -5.04
CA THR A 12 10.71 -0.64 -6.50
C THR A 12 12.18 -0.59 -6.85
N GLU A 13 12.52 -1.05 -8.06
CA GLU A 13 13.91 -1.03 -8.53
C GLU A 13 14.31 0.34 -9.05
N GLU A 14 13.33 1.16 -9.45
CA GLU A 14 13.60 2.49 -10.00
C GLU A 14 12.42 3.42 -9.76
N ASP A 15 12.67 4.73 -9.89
CA ASP A 15 11.63 5.75 -9.83
C ASP A 15 11.10 5.98 -11.25
N SER A 16 10.15 5.16 -11.66
CA SER A 16 9.45 5.30 -12.94
C SER A 16 7.97 5.02 -12.75
N GLU A 17 7.14 5.57 -13.64
CA GLU A 17 5.71 5.32 -13.60
C GLU A 17 5.41 3.82 -13.62
N ALA A 18 6.03 3.09 -14.55
CA ALA A 18 5.80 1.66 -14.70
C ALA A 18 6.20 0.89 -13.45
N ALA A 19 7.37 1.17 -12.89
CA ALA A 19 7.86 0.47 -11.70
C ALA A 19 6.97 0.71 -10.49
N ILE A 20 6.54 1.96 -10.27
CA ILE A 20 5.65 2.30 -9.15
C ILE A 20 4.29 1.63 -9.31
N VAL A 21 3.71 1.69 -10.51
CA VAL A 21 2.40 1.09 -10.78
C VAL A 21 2.45 -0.42 -10.64
N ASP A 22 3.43 -1.08 -11.25
CA ASP A 22 3.53 -2.53 -11.22
C ASP A 22 3.77 -3.07 -9.81
N SER A 23 4.68 -2.44 -9.05
CA SER A 23 4.96 -2.84 -7.68
C SER A 23 3.75 -2.63 -6.76
N THR A 24 3.04 -1.54 -6.96
CA THR A 24 1.85 -1.24 -6.15
C THR A 24 0.72 -2.22 -6.46
N ILE A 25 0.47 -2.52 -7.73
CA ILE A 25 -0.56 -3.50 -8.12
C ILE A 25 -0.23 -4.87 -7.51
N GLU A 26 1.02 -5.29 -7.57
CA GLU A 26 1.45 -6.55 -6.98
C GLU A 26 1.17 -6.58 -5.47
N LEU A 27 1.50 -5.49 -4.77
CA LEU A 27 1.23 -5.37 -3.33
C LEU A 27 -0.26 -5.45 -3.03
N LEU A 28 -1.09 -4.71 -3.76
CA LEU A 28 -2.53 -4.71 -3.55
C LEU A 28 -3.17 -6.06 -3.86
N ALA A 29 -2.72 -6.73 -4.92
CA ALA A 29 -3.20 -8.06 -5.28
C ALA A 29 -2.88 -9.07 -4.18
N GLU A 30 -1.69 -9.00 -3.61
CA GLU A 30 -1.26 -9.85 -2.51
C GLU A 30 -2.13 -9.65 -1.27
N LEU A 31 -2.33 -8.38 -0.87
CA LEU A 31 -3.16 -8.05 0.29
C LEU A 31 -4.63 -8.47 0.08
N ALA A 32 -5.17 -8.23 -1.11
CA ALA A 32 -6.54 -8.61 -1.41
C ALA A 32 -6.73 -10.12 -1.38
N ARG A 33 -5.79 -10.86 -1.93
CA ARG A 33 -5.83 -12.32 -1.95
C ARG A 33 -5.73 -12.91 -0.54
N GLU A 34 -4.77 -12.44 0.23
CA GLU A 34 -4.55 -12.99 1.58
C GLU A 34 -5.64 -12.65 2.57
N ASN A 35 -6.35 -11.56 2.33
CA ASN A 35 -7.42 -11.10 3.22
C ASN A 35 -8.81 -11.27 2.61
N ALA A 36 -8.92 -11.86 1.44
CA ALA A 36 -10.18 -12.06 0.73
C ALA A 36 -10.98 -10.75 0.61
N LEU A 37 -10.32 -9.68 0.16
CA LEU A 37 -10.93 -8.35 0.07
C LEU A 37 -11.59 -8.11 -1.28
N SER A 38 -12.78 -7.53 -1.22
CA SER A 38 -13.43 -6.90 -2.38
C SER A 38 -13.32 -5.38 -2.22
N PRO A 39 -13.31 -4.61 -3.30
CA PRO A 39 -13.22 -3.14 -3.19
C PRO A 39 -14.30 -2.53 -2.28
N GLY A 40 -15.50 -3.11 -2.28
CA GLY A 40 -16.61 -2.63 -1.44
C GLY A 40 -16.37 -2.78 0.06
N ASP A 41 -15.42 -3.61 0.47
CA ASP A 41 -15.08 -3.80 1.88
C ASP A 41 -14.09 -2.74 2.37
N ILE A 42 -13.48 -1.99 1.47
CA ILE A 42 -12.38 -1.08 1.80
C ILE A 42 -12.95 0.33 2.03
N ALA A 43 -12.85 0.79 3.27
CA ALA A 43 -13.32 2.12 3.64
C ALA A 43 -12.38 3.22 3.15
N ALA A 44 -11.08 2.96 3.15
CA ALA A 44 -10.07 3.90 2.69
C ALA A 44 -8.74 3.19 2.50
N ALA A 45 -7.89 3.76 1.65
CA ALA A 45 -6.52 3.31 1.46
C ALA A 45 -5.59 4.52 1.49
N TRP A 46 -4.57 4.44 2.32
CA TRP A 46 -3.55 5.47 2.49
C TRP A 46 -2.23 4.94 1.98
N PHE A 47 -1.66 5.64 1.01
CA PHE A 47 -0.34 5.28 0.47
C PHE A 47 0.70 6.29 0.90
N THR A 48 1.89 5.80 1.26
CA THR A 48 3.06 6.66 1.41
C THR A 48 4.19 6.13 0.55
N THR A 49 5.04 7.01 0.11
CA THR A 49 6.29 6.64 -0.56
C THR A 49 7.44 7.34 0.12
N THR A 50 8.62 6.75 0.02
CA THR A 50 9.83 7.47 0.39
C THR A 50 10.02 8.65 -0.57
N PRO A 51 10.72 9.73 -0.13
CA PRO A 51 10.82 10.95 -0.95
C PRO A 51 11.49 10.79 -2.32
N ASP A 52 12.20 9.68 -2.51
CA ASP A 52 12.88 9.37 -3.78
C ASP A 52 11.96 8.81 -4.86
N LEU A 53 10.69 8.59 -4.55
CA LEU A 53 9.68 8.16 -5.54
C LEU A 53 8.79 9.34 -5.89
N THR A 54 8.90 9.83 -7.11
CA THR A 54 8.19 11.03 -7.57
C THR A 54 7.52 10.86 -8.94
N ALA A 55 7.72 9.73 -9.61
CA ALA A 55 7.30 9.57 -11.00
C ALA A 55 5.79 9.36 -11.17
N GLU A 56 5.10 8.83 -10.15
CA GLU A 56 3.66 8.58 -10.22
C GLU A 56 3.08 8.42 -8.81
N PHE A 57 1.77 8.62 -8.70
CA PHE A 57 1.03 8.33 -7.48
C PHE A 57 0.73 6.83 -7.38
N PRO A 58 0.98 6.18 -6.24
CA PRO A 58 0.50 4.81 -6.01
C PRO A 58 -1.01 4.67 -6.19
N ALA A 59 -1.78 5.73 -5.94
CA ALA A 59 -3.22 5.71 -6.15
C ALA A 59 -3.60 5.42 -7.60
N ALA A 60 -2.76 5.78 -8.58
CA ALA A 60 -3.00 5.45 -9.99
C ALA A 60 -3.04 3.93 -10.19
N ALA A 61 -2.17 3.21 -9.48
CA ALA A 61 -2.17 1.75 -9.51
C ALA A 61 -3.45 1.17 -8.89
N ALA A 62 -3.90 1.74 -7.78
CA ALA A 62 -5.13 1.30 -7.13
C ALA A 62 -6.33 1.45 -8.05
N ARG A 63 -6.42 2.56 -8.79
CA ARG A 63 -7.49 2.76 -9.76
C ARG A 63 -7.44 1.73 -10.88
N ARG A 64 -6.25 1.43 -11.40
CA ARG A 64 -6.07 0.40 -12.44
C ARG A 64 -6.40 -0.99 -11.92
N PHE A 65 -6.17 -1.23 -10.63
CA PHE A 65 -6.46 -2.51 -9.98
C PHE A 65 -7.96 -2.72 -9.73
N GLY A 66 -8.79 -1.71 -9.99
CA GLY A 66 -10.22 -1.81 -9.83
C GLY A 66 -10.76 -1.14 -8.56
N TRP A 67 -9.95 -0.35 -7.88
CA TRP A 67 -10.34 0.35 -6.66
C TRP A 67 -10.70 1.81 -6.90
N GLY A 68 -11.31 2.10 -8.06
CA GLY A 68 -11.66 3.47 -8.43
C GLY A 68 -12.65 4.15 -7.48
N ASP A 69 -13.48 3.37 -6.79
CA ASP A 69 -14.46 3.90 -5.83
C ASP A 69 -13.96 3.90 -4.40
N VAL A 70 -12.75 3.42 -4.14
CA VAL A 70 -12.15 3.45 -2.80
C VAL A 70 -11.56 4.83 -2.57
N PRO A 71 -11.87 5.48 -1.42
CA PRO A 71 -11.19 6.74 -1.07
C PRO A 71 -9.68 6.51 -0.91
N LEU A 72 -8.89 7.26 -1.67
CA LEU A 72 -7.44 7.09 -1.74
C LEU A 72 -6.73 8.38 -1.36
N LEU A 73 -5.62 8.25 -0.65
CA LEU A 73 -4.76 9.37 -0.30
C LEU A 73 -3.31 8.94 -0.43
N CYS A 74 -2.47 9.82 -0.97
CA CYS A 74 -1.04 9.60 -1.10
C CYS A 74 -0.26 10.70 -0.40
N GLY A 75 0.89 10.34 0.16
CA GLY A 75 1.80 11.29 0.75
C GLY A 75 3.21 10.74 0.76
N HIS A 76 4.17 11.57 1.13
CA HIS A 76 5.53 11.11 1.32
C HIS A 76 5.76 10.68 2.77
N GLU A 77 6.63 9.71 2.93
CA GLU A 77 7.10 9.23 4.20
C GLU A 77 8.00 10.27 4.86
N MET A 78 8.12 10.19 6.18
CA MET A 78 9.10 10.97 6.92
C MET A 78 10.50 10.73 6.32
N ALA A 79 11.26 11.79 6.07
CA ALA A 79 12.57 11.72 5.43
C ALA A 79 13.64 11.28 6.43
N VAL A 80 13.60 10.00 6.81
CA VAL A 80 14.56 9.42 7.74
C VAL A 80 15.90 9.22 7.00
N PRO A 81 17.04 9.62 7.60
CA PRO A 81 18.35 9.48 6.94
C PRO A 81 18.69 8.03 6.58
N ALA A 82 19.45 7.87 5.50
CA ALA A 82 19.90 6.55 5.07
C ALA A 82 20.74 5.82 6.13
N SER A 83 21.34 6.54 7.06
CA SER A 83 22.09 5.97 8.18
C SER A 83 21.18 5.24 9.18
N ASN A 84 19.88 5.51 9.17
CA ASN A 84 18.94 4.80 10.03
C ASN A 84 18.67 3.42 9.42
N PRO A 85 18.86 2.32 10.18
CA PRO A 85 18.71 0.96 9.62
C PRO A 85 17.28 0.63 9.21
N ARG A 86 16.28 1.42 9.62
CA ARG A 86 14.89 1.24 9.20
C ARG A 86 14.56 2.00 7.91
N SER A 87 15.48 2.85 7.44
CA SER A 87 15.29 3.60 6.20
C SER A 87 15.49 2.68 5.01
N LEU A 88 14.49 2.60 4.13
CA LEU A 88 14.56 1.83 2.90
C LEU A 88 14.41 2.78 1.71
N PRO A 89 15.22 2.59 0.66
CA PRO A 89 15.02 3.39 -0.56
C PRO A 89 13.83 2.87 -1.36
N ARG A 90 13.21 3.76 -2.11
CA ARG A 90 12.15 3.45 -3.06
C ARG A 90 11.07 2.53 -2.48
N CYS A 91 10.58 2.92 -1.30
CA CYS A 91 9.60 2.13 -0.56
C CYS A 91 8.19 2.71 -0.75
N ILE A 92 7.23 1.83 -0.97
CA ILE A 92 5.81 2.16 -1.03
C ILE A 92 5.13 1.43 0.11
N ARG A 93 4.35 2.17 0.92
CA ARG A 93 3.57 1.60 2.01
C ARG A 93 2.10 1.89 1.82
N VAL A 94 1.26 1.02 2.32
CA VAL A 94 -0.18 1.23 2.31
C VAL A 94 -0.78 0.83 3.66
N LEU A 95 -1.76 1.62 4.08
CA LEU A 95 -2.65 1.27 5.18
C LEU A 95 -4.06 1.16 4.60
N LEU A 96 -4.65 -0.01 4.71
CA LEU A 96 -6.04 -0.23 4.32
C LEU A 96 -6.91 -0.24 5.57
N LEU A 97 -8.03 0.46 5.51
CA LEU A 97 -9.09 0.37 6.50
C LEU A 97 -10.23 -0.42 5.87
N VAL A 98 -10.54 -1.57 6.45
CA VAL A 98 -11.55 -2.48 5.89
C VAL A 98 -12.67 -2.71 6.87
N ASN A 99 -13.90 -2.81 6.34
CA ASN A 99 -15.07 -3.18 7.12
C ASN A 99 -15.20 -4.69 7.07
N THR A 100 -15.23 -5.33 8.22
CA THR A 100 -15.28 -6.79 8.29
C THR A 100 -15.82 -7.25 9.64
N ASP A 101 -16.41 -8.45 9.65
CA ASP A 101 -16.82 -9.12 10.89
C ASP A 101 -15.70 -9.98 11.49
N ARG A 102 -14.60 -10.15 10.75
CA ARG A 102 -13.47 -10.94 11.20
C ARG A 102 -12.70 -10.21 12.29
N PRO A 103 -12.09 -10.93 13.25
CA PRO A 103 -11.27 -10.30 14.29
C PRO A 103 -9.97 -9.74 13.70
N SER A 104 -9.35 -8.80 14.40
CA SER A 104 -8.07 -8.22 13.96
C SER A 104 -6.98 -9.27 13.78
N SER A 105 -7.02 -10.35 14.58
CA SER A 105 -6.06 -11.46 14.48
C SER A 105 -6.15 -12.22 13.15
N ALA A 106 -7.25 -12.09 12.41
CA ALA A 106 -7.42 -12.73 11.10
C ALA A 106 -6.85 -11.87 9.95
N MET A 107 -6.47 -10.62 10.22
CA MET A 107 -5.90 -9.73 9.19
C MET A 107 -4.44 -10.10 8.92
N ARG A 108 -4.07 -10.08 7.65
CA ARG A 108 -2.73 -10.44 7.19
C ARG A 108 -2.04 -9.23 6.59
N ASP A 109 -1.01 -8.74 7.27
CA ASP A 109 -0.13 -7.70 6.76
C ASP A 109 0.86 -8.29 5.77
N ARG A 110 1.36 -7.44 4.87
CA ARG A 110 2.47 -7.78 3.99
C ARG A 110 3.63 -6.85 4.31
N LYS A 111 4.64 -7.35 5.02
CA LYS A 111 5.83 -6.57 5.35
C LYS A 111 6.73 -6.41 4.12
N SER A 112 7.47 -5.31 4.09
CA SER A 112 8.47 -5.09 3.06
C SER A 112 9.51 -6.22 3.09
N VAL A 113 9.81 -6.77 1.91
CA VAL A 113 10.83 -7.80 1.75
C VAL A 113 12.08 -7.12 1.21
N VAL A 114 13.00 -6.85 2.08
CA VAL A 114 14.29 -6.26 1.68
C VAL A 114 15.40 -7.02 2.34
#